data_8cbe31755b232af46bbc510efe134981
#
_entry.id   8cbe31755b232af46bbc510efe134981
#
_cell.length_a   1.000
_cell.length_b   1.000
_cell.length_c   1.000
_cell.angle_alpha   90.00
_cell.angle_beta   90.00
_cell.angle_gamma   90.00
#
_symmetry.space_group_name_H-M   'P 1'
#
loop_
_entity.id
_entity.type
_entity.pdbx_description
1 polymer ?
#
loop_
_entity_poly.entity_id
_entity_poly.type
_entity_poly.pdbx_seq_one_letter_code
_entity_poly.pdbx_strand_id
1 'polypeptide(L)'
;MDARFLDPEISMAELIESRQFVRRKEMLSEMQPADIAEIFEDANLKDIPVIFRILPKELAAEVFVELDSDKQELLVNAFSDKELREVLDELFMDDAADIVDEMPATVAKRILKNTDANTRRMINQLLAYPEDSAGSIMTTEYIALKRDMTVDEAFVKIRTVGLDKETIYTCYVTDSRRRLIGV
;
A
#
# COMPACT_ATOMS: atom_id res chain seq x y z
N MET A 1 -28.45 1.49 16.25
CA MET A 1 -27.42 0.55 16.77
C MET A 1 -26.16 1.35 16.92
N ASP A 2 -25.67 1.41 18.14
CA ASP A 2 -24.75 2.45 18.62
C ASP A 2 -23.40 2.44 17.91
N ALA A 3 -23.16 3.47 17.09
CA ALA A 3 -21.83 3.93 16.80
C ALA A 3 -21.29 4.59 18.08
N ARG A 4 -20.69 3.82 18.97
CA ARG A 4 -19.95 4.37 20.08
C ARG A 4 -18.67 4.96 19.53
N PHE A 5 -18.67 6.27 19.47
CA PHE A 5 -17.52 7.13 19.27
C PHE A 5 -16.26 6.46 19.85
N LEU A 6 -15.29 6.20 18.99
CA LEU A 6 -13.94 5.91 19.41
C LEU A 6 -13.51 7.14 20.20
N ASP A 7 -13.14 6.93 21.45
CA ASP A 7 -12.61 7.98 22.31
C ASP A 7 -11.24 8.35 21.71
N PRO A 8 -11.04 9.56 21.19
CA PRO A 8 -9.78 9.95 20.54
C PRO A 8 -8.60 9.99 21.51
N GLU A 9 -8.82 9.70 22.80
CA GLU A 9 -7.81 9.70 23.85
C GLU A 9 -7.33 8.29 24.26
N ILE A 10 -7.62 7.21 23.51
CA ILE A 10 -7.01 5.92 23.82
C ILE A 10 -5.53 5.99 23.47
N SER A 11 -4.72 6.20 24.50
CA SER A 11 -3.28 6.29 24.33
C SER A 11 -2.72 4.97 23.84
N MET A 12 -1.70 5.03 23.00
CA MET A 12 -0.99 3.85 22.50
C MET A 12 -0.49 2.94 23.65
N ALA A 13 -0.15 3.52 24.80
CA ALA A 13 0.22 2.78 26.01
C ALA A 13 -0.93 1.86 26.51
N GLU A 14 -2.18 2.35 26.46
CA GLU A 14 -3.35 1.52 26.84
C GLU A 14 -3.62 0.43 25.82
N LEU A 15 -3.34 0.68 24.55
CA LEU A 15 -3.40 -0.32 23.50
C LEU A 15 -2.37 -1.45 23.72
N ILE A 16 -1.19 -1.15 24.25
CA ILE A 16 -0.12 -2.10 24.49
C ILE A 16 -0.30 -2.87 25.81
N GLU A 17 -0.71 -2.20 26.88
CA GLU A 17 -0.83 -2.78 28.22
C GLU A 17 -2.01 -3.77 28.35
N SER A 18 -3.10 -3.57 27.62
CA SER A 18 -4.20 -4.54 27.67
C SER A 18 -3.89 -5.75 26.81
N ARG A 19 -3.86 -6.95 27.37
CA ARG A 19 -3.63 -8.24 26.68
C ARG A 19 -4.78 -8.64 25.72
N GLN A 20 -5.56 -7.70 25.18
CA GLN A 20 -6.74 -7.97 24.34
C GLN A 20 -6.41 -7.81 22.83
N PHE A 21 -5.48 -8.58 22.32
CA PHE A 21 -5.05 -8.52 20.90
C PHE A 21 -6.19 -8.64 19.88
N VAL A 22 -7.22 -9.44 20.17
CA VAL A 22 -8.37 -9.62 19.27
C VAL A 22 -9.17 -8.33 19.15
N ARG A 23 -9.53 -7.71 20.29
CA ARG A 23 -10.31 -6.46 20.31
C ARG A 23 -9.56 -5.30 19.64
N ARG A 24 -8.25 -5.26 19.77
CA ARG A 24 -7.40 -4.26 19.10
C ARG A 24 -7.39 -4.42 17.60
N LYS A 25 -7.23 -5.67 17.13
CA LYS A 25 -7.30 -5.98 15.72
C LYS A 25 -8.64 -5.55 15.13
N GLU A 26 -9.74 -5.83 15.82
CA GLU A 26 -11.08 -5.40 15.42
C GLU A 26 -11.18 -3.87 15.35
N MET A 27 -10.73 -3.16 16.38
CA MET A 27 -10.75 -1.69 16.40
C MET A 27 -9.91 -1.08 15.28
N LEU A 28 -8.66 -1.51 15.11
CA LEU A 28 -7.78 -1.00 14.06
C LEU A 28 -8.32 -1.33 12.66
N SER A 29 -9.00 -2.48 12.49
CA SER A 29 -9.58 -2.86 11.20
C SER A 29 -10.79 -2.02 10.78
N GLU A 30 -11.37 -1.23 11.70
CA GLU A 30 -12.47 -0.29 11.43
C GLU A 30 -11.98 1.14 11.16
N MET A 31 -10.67 1.42 11.37
CA MET A 31 -10.08 2.74 11.19
C MET A 31 -9.55 2.93 9.75
N GLN A 32 -9.43 4.20 9.35
CA GLN A 32 -8.77 4.54 8.09
C GLN A 32 -7.24 4.40 8.22
N PRO A 33 -6.53 4.02 7.15
CA PRO A 33 -5.05 3.90 7.17
C PRO A 33 -4.34 5.15 7.69
N ALA A 34 -4.75 6.33 7.23
CA ALA A 34 -4.20 7.62 7.67
C ALA A 34 -4.37 7.87 9.19
N ASP A 35 -5.54 7.52 9.76
CA ASP A 35 -5.80 7.67 11.20
C ASP A 35 -4.88 6.73 12.01
N ILE A 36 -4.62 5.52 11.50
CA ILE A 36 -3.68 4.58 12.14
C ILE A 36 -2.24 5.11 12.03
N ALA A 37 -1.87 5.69 10.89
CA ALA A 37 -0.56 6.30 10.70
C ALA A 37 -0.35 7.47 11.68
N GLU A 38 -1.37 8.34 11.88
CA GLU A 38 -1.33 9.42 12.87
C GLU A 38 -1.11 8.88 14.29
N ILE A 39 -1.76 7.78 14.67
CA ILE A 39 -1.50 7.12 15.95
C ILE A 39 -0.03 6.69 16.08
N PHE A 40 0.59 6.25 14.98
CA PHE A 40 2.01 5.85 14.99
C PHE A 40 2.96 7.03 15.10
N GLU A 41 2.52 8.27 14.75
CA GLU A 41 3.32 9.49 14.97
C GLU A 41 3.66 9.70 16.46
N ASP A 42 2.67 9.48 17.33
CA ASP A 42 2.80 9.67 18.78
C ASP A 42 3.32 8.43 19.53
N ALA A 43 3.51 7.31 18.82
CA ALA A 43 3.89 6.04 19.42
C ALA A 43 5.37 5.97 19.77
N ASN A 44 5.71 5.18 20.82
CA ASN A 44 7.09 4.81 21.05
C ASN A 44 7.61 3.93 19.90
N LEU A 45 8.79 4.23 19.36
CA LEU A 45 9.40 3.51 18.23
C LEU A 45 9.50 1.99 18.44
N LYS A 46 9.59 1.52 19.71
CA LYS A 46 9.66 0.09 20.04
C LYS A 46 8.33 -0.65 19.87
N ASP A 47 7.23 0.09 19.96
CA ASP A 47 5.88 -0.45 19.97
C ASP A 47 5.29 -0.53 18.56
N ILE A 48 5.73 0.35 17.65
CA ILE A 48 5.28 0.41 16.25
C ILE A 48 5.34 -0.96 15.56
N PRO A 49 6.46 -1.70 15.55
CA PRO A 49 6.52 -3.01 14.88
C PRO A 49 5.59 -4.06 15.51
N VAL A 50 5.29 -3.93 16.81
CA VAL A 50 4.41 -4.86 17.51
C VAL A 50 2.96 -4.64 17.10
N ILE A 51 2.55 -3.37 17.02
CA ILE A 51 1.19 -2.99 16.64
C ILE A 51 0.98 -3.25 15.15
N PHE A 52 1.95 -2.90 14.32
CA PHE A 52 1.90 -3.16 12.88
C PHE A 52 1.62 -4.63 12.56
N ARG A 53 2.22 -5.58 13.30
CA ARG A 53 1.99 -7.02 13.14
C ARG A 53 0.57 -7.49 13.49
N ILE A 54 -0.24 -6.67 14.14
CA ILE A 54 -1.64 -6.99 14.48
C ILE A 54 -2.58 -6.64 13.32
N LEU A 55 -2.17 -5.73 12.44
CA LEU A 55 -2.97 -5.27 11.29
C LEU A 55 -3.21 -6.44 10.30
N PRO A 56 -4.40 -6.49 9.66
CA PRO A 56 -4.59 -7.28 8.45
C PRO A 56 -3.60 -6.86 7.37
N LYS A 57 -3.21 -7.77 6.46
CA LYS A 57 -2.13 -7.53 5.49
C LYS A 57 -2.41 -6.33 4.58
N GLU A 58 -3.60 -6.28 4.02
CA GLU A 58 -4.03 -5.22 3.13
C GLU A 58 -3.98 -3.87 3.87
N LEU A 59 -4.59 -3.79 5.05
CA LEU A 59 -4.56 -2.58 5.87
C LEU A 59 -3.13 -2.21 6.31
N ALA A 60 -2.28 -3.19 6.59
CA ALA A 60 -0.89 -2.96 6.95
C ALA A 60 -0.11 -2.30 5.79
N ALA A 61 -0.35 -2.72 4.56
CA ALA A 61 0.26 -2.10 3.38
C ALA A 61 -0.22 -0.66 3.18
N GLU A 62 -1.53 -0.42 3.28
CA GLU A 62 -2.11 0.93 3.20
C GLU A 62 -1.56 1.85 4.30
N VAL A 63 -1.49 1.37 5.56
CA VAL A 63 -0.88 2.13 6.67
C VAL A 63 0.61 2.38 6.42
N PHE A 64 1.33 1.41 5.84
CA PHE A 64 2.76 1.55 5.58
C PHE A 64 3.05 2.69 4.59
N VAL A 65 2.20 2.89 3.59
CA VAL A 65 2.30 4.00 2.62
C VAL A 65 2.07 5.36 3.30
N GLU A 66 1.13 5.43 4.25
CA GLU A 66 0.79 6.68 4.97
C GLU A 66 1.85 7.09 6.01
N LEU A 67 2.79 6.21 6.37
CA LEU A 67 3.85 6.52 7.34
C LEU A 67 4.93 7.40 6.73
N ASP A 68 5.56 8.25 7.57
CA ASP A 68 6.78 8.94 7.17
C ASP A 68 7.95 7.98 6.92
N SER A 69 8.94 8.43 6.13
CA SER A 69 10.09 7.61 5.73
C SER A 69 10.93 7.11 6.91
N ASP A 70 11.00 7.82 8.03
CA ASP A 70 11.72 7.38 9.23
C ASP A 70 11.05 6.16 9.88
N LYS A 71 9.70 6.14 9.92
CA LYS A 71 8.94 5.00 10.46
C LYS A 71 8.91 3.82 9.48
N GLN A 72 8.82 4.11 8.19
CA GLN A 72 8.97 3.07 7.16
C GLN A 72 10.34 2.41 7.26
N GLU A 73 11.43 3.16 7.40
CA GLU A 73 12.77 2.63 7.62
C GLU A 73 12.84 1.79 8.89
N LEU A 74 12.28 2.27 10.00
CA LEU A 74 12.21 1.53 11.26
C LEU A 74 11.52 0.18 11.08
N LEU A 75 10.37 0.15 10.40
CA LEU A 75 9.62 -1.07 10.13
C LEU A 75 10.39 -2.02 9.20
N VAL A 76 10.96 -1.52 8.11
CA VAL A 76 11.79 -2.32 7.21
C VAL A 76 12.94 -2.97 7.98
N ASN A 77 13.59 -2.25 8.89
CA ASN A 77 14.68 -2.77 9.69
C ASN A 77 14.22 -3.77 10.79
N ALA A 78 12.98 -3.64 11.28
CA ALA A 78 12.41 -4.52 12.31
C ALA A 78 11.79 -5.80 11.74
N PHE A 79 11.45 -5.83 10.45
CA PHE A 79 10.84 -6.98 9.80
C PHE A 79 11.85 -8.08 9.49
N SER A 80 11.39 -9.33 9.54
CA SER A 80 12.06 -10.43 8.84
C SER A 80 11.91 -10.26 7.32
N ASP A 81 12.73 -10.95 6.54
CA ASP A 81 12.61 -10.93 5.07
C ASP A 81 11.25 -11.50 4.58
N LYS A 82 10.60 -12.33 5.39
CA LYS A 82 9.27 -12.85 5.08
C LYS A 82 8.19 -11.78 5.31
N GLU A 83 8.21 -11.12 6.47
CA GLU A 83 7.27 -10.04 6.79
C GLU A 83 7.40 -8.89 5.78
N LEU A 84 8.64 -8.52 5.44
CA LEU A 84 8.87 -7.47 4.45
C LEU A 84 8.26 -7.83 3.09
N ARG A 85 8.44 -9.06 2.61
CA ARG A 85 7.78 -9.50 1.37
C ARG A 85 6.27 -9.45 1.46
N GLU A 86 5.68 -9.92 2.56
CA GLU A 86 4.24 -9.91 2.76
C GLU A 86 3.63 -8.52 2.71
N VAL A 87 4.35 -7.48 3.11
CA VAL A 87 3.94 -6.07 2.98
C VAL A 87 4.15 -5.59 1.55
N LEU A 88 5.33 -5.84 0.96
CA LEU A 88 5.66 -5.37 -0.39
C LEU A 88 4.78 -6.00 -1.48
N ASP A 89 4.29 -7.22 -1.28
CA ASP A 89 3.40 -7.92 -2.22
C ASP A 89 1.99 -7.31 -2.28
N GLU A 90 1.60 -6.52 -1.28
CA GLU A 90 0.31 -5.83 -1.20
C GLU A 90 0.40 -4.36 -1.68
N LEU A 91 1.61 -3.80 -1.90
CA LEU A 91 1.80 -2.41 -2.36
C LEU A 91 1.54 -2.26 -3.86
N PHE A 92 0.99 -1.12 -4.25
CA PHE A 92 1.00 -0.70 -5.65
C PHE A 92 2.42 -0.31 -6.09
N MET A 93 2.67 -0.36 -7.40
CA MET A 93 4.04 -0.21 -7.92
C MET A 93 4.60 1.20 -7.79
N ASP A 94 3.77 2.20 -7.88
CA ASP A 94 4.11 3.61 -7.66
C ASP A 94 4.45 3.85 -6.19
N ASP A 95 3.60 3.43 -5.25
CA ASP A 95 3.90 3.51 -3.81
C ASP A 95 5.22 2.81 -3.47
N ALA A 96 5.43 1.60 -4.01
CA ALA A 96 6.66 0.86 -3.80
C ALA A 96 7.89 1.58 -4.41
N ALA A 97 7.72 2.31 -5.51
CA ALA A 97 8.79 3.10 -6.12
C ALA A 97 9.10 4.34 -5.27
N ASP A 98 8.10 5.07 -4.82
CA ASP A 98 8.24 6.26 -3.97
C ASP A 98 8.95 5.90 -2.65
N ILE A 99 8.51 4.82 -2.00
CA ILE A 99 9.17 4.31 -0.79
C ILE A 99 10.65 3.98 -1.05
N VAL A 100 10.97 3.33 -2.17
CA VAL A 100 12.36 2.99 -2.53
C VAL A 100 13.19 4.24 -2.79
N ASP A 101 12.61 5.28 -3.41
CA ASP A 101 13.30 6.54 -3.72
C ASP A 101 13.65 7.33 -2.46
N GLU A 102 12.76 7.35 -1.48
CA GLU A 102 12.95 8.06 -0.22
C GLU A 102 13.89 7.34 0.77
N MET A 103 14.10 6.03 0.59
CA MET A 103 14.88 5.24 1.55
C MET A 103 16.40 5.40 1.40
N PRO A 104 17.14 5.32 2.52
CA PRO A 104 18.61 5.15 2.45
C PRO A 104 18.99 3.97 1.58
N ALA A 105 20.09 4.08 0.81
CA ALA A 105 20.51 3.09 -0.17
C ALA A 105 20.61 1.64 0.36
N THR A 106 20.92 1.46 1.64
CA THR A 106 20.99 0.13 2.29
C THR A 106 19.60 -0.47 2.48
N VAL A 107 18.62 0.36 2.82
CA VAL A 107 17.22 -0.02 3.02
C VAL A 107 16.55 -0.27 1.67
N ALA A 108 16.70 0.64 0.71
CA ALA A 108 16.26 0.48 -0.67
C ALA A 108 16.75 -0.84 -1.29
N LYS A 109 18.04 -1.15 -1.10
CA LYS A 109 18.61 -2.42 -1.56
C LYS A 109 17.98 -3.63 -0.89
N ARG A 110 17.63 -3.53 0.40
CA ARG A 110 16.95 -4.59 1.14
C ARG A 110 15.53 -4.81 0.61
N ILE A 111 14.79 -3.73 0.38
CA ILE A 111 13.45 -3.76 -0.23
C ILE A 111 13.54 -4.47 -1.59
N LEU A 112 14.34 -3.96 -2.51
CA LEU A 112 14.50 -4.51 -3.85
C LEU A 112 14.97 -5.97 -3.87
N LYS A 113 15.75 -6.41 -2.89
CA LYS A 113 16.14 -7.82 -2.75
C LYS A 113 14.96 -8.72 -2.37
N ASN A 114 14.00 -8.20 -1.63
CA ASN A 114 12.85 -8.95 -1.15
C ASN A 114 11.62 -8.88 -2.08
N THR A 115 11.66 -8.09 -3.15
CA THR A 115 10.67 -8.12 -4.22
C THR A 115 10.99 -9.20 -5.26
N ASP A 116 9.98 -9.70 -5.98
CA ASP A 116 10.18 -10.57 -7.13
C ASP A 116 10.84 -9.84 -8.32
N ALA A 117 11.28 -10.60 -9.33
CA ALA A 117 12.03 -10.03 -10.45
C ALA A 117 11.20 -9.09 -11.34
N ASN A 118 9.88 -9.29 -11.41
CA ASN A 118 9.00 -8.46 -12.23
C ASN A 118 8.71 -7.14 -11.52
N THR A 119 8.30 -7.20 -10.26
CA THR A 119 8.09 -6.04 -9.37
C THR A 119 9.33 -5.16 -9.32
N ARG A 120 10.52 -5.75 -9.10
CA ARG A 120 11.79 -5.02 -9.11
C ARG A 120 12.07 -4.30 -10.43
N ARG A 121 11.71 -4.92 -11.57
CA ARG A 121 11.87 -4.28 -12.89
C ARG A 121 10.93 -3.10 -13.05
N MET A 122 9.68 -3.23 -12.59
CA MET A 122 8.70 -2.16 -12.64
C MET A 122 9.11 -0.98 -11.77
N ILE A 123 9.50 -1.22 -10.52
CA ILE A 123 10.02 -0.18 -9.61
C ILE A 123 11.20 0.56 -10.27
N ASN A 124 12.23 -0.16 -10.77
CA ASN A 124 13.35 0.47 -11.43
C ASN A 124 12.96 1.23 -12.72
N GLN A 125 11.88 0.85 -13.38
CA GLN A 125 11.35 1.59 -14.54
C GLN A 125 10.70 2.89 -14.09
N LEU A 126 9.90 2.89 -13.03
CA LEU A 126 9.27 4.10 -12.47
C LEU A 126 10.35 5.08 -11.98
N LEU A 127 11.32 4.62 -11.22
CA LEU A 127 12.45 5.41 -10.74
C LEU A 127 13.36 6.00 -11.86
N ALA A 128 13.24 5.50 -13.09
CA ALA A 128 13.98 6.04 -14.22
C ALA A 128 13.32 7.26 -14.88
N TYR A 129 12.07 7.58 -14.54
CA TYR A 129 11.42 8.79 -15.03
C TYR A 129 11.95 10.03 -14.31
N PRO A 130 12.07 11.18 -15.01
CA PRO A 130 12.46 12.42 -14.36
C PRO A 130 11.42 12.84 -13.31
N GLU A 131 11.88 13.44 -12.22
CA GLU A 131 11.01 14.12 -11.25
C GLU A 131 10.05 15.08 -11.95
N ASP A 132 8.86 15.29 -11.40
CA ASP A 132 7.81 16.15 -11.95
C ASP A 132 7.33 15.77 -13.36
N SER A 133 7.65 14.57 -13.86
CA SER A 133 7.12 14.07 -15.12
C SER A 133 5.83 13.28 -14.89
N ALA A 134 5.00 13.10 -15.94
CA ALA A 134 3.84 12.23 -15.85
C ALA A 134 4.21 10.77 -15.51
N GLY A 135 5.42 10.34 -15.86
CA GLY A 135 5.92 9.01 -15.57
C GLY A 135 6.27 8.79 -14.10
N SER A 136 6.65 9.86 -13.36
CA SER A 136 7.01 9.75 -11.94
C SER A 136 5.78 9.75 -11.01
N ILE A 137 4.60 10.11 -11.51
CA ILE A 137 3.36 10.18 -10.73
C ILE A 137 2.25 9.27 -11.29
N MET A 138 2.59 8.35 -12.19
CA MET A 138 1.60 7.48 -12.82
C MET A 138 1.49 6.16 -12.07
N THR A 139 0.27 5.65 -11.92
CA THR A 139 0.07 4.25 -11.59
C THR A 139 0.20 3.34 -12.82
N THR A 140 0.65 2.13 -12.62
CA THR A 140 0.64 1.05 -13.63
C THR A 140 -0.52 0.07 -13.44
N GLU A 141 -1.22 0.16 -12.32
CA GLU A 141 -2.34 -0.70 -11.92
C GLU A 141 -3.69 -0.10 -12.32
N TYR A 142 -3.91 0.07 -13.60
CA TYR A 142 -5.17 0.54 -14.17
C TYR A 142 -5.92 -0.55 -14.97
N ILE A 143 -7.19 -0.32 -15.28
CA ILE A 143 -7.98 -1.20 -16.12
C ILE A 143 -7.91 -0.77 -17.58
N ALA A 144 -7.29 -1.62 -18.41
CA ALA A 144 -7.30 -1.47 -19.86
C ALA A 144 -8.39 -2.33 -20.49
N LEU A 145 -9.30 -1.73 -21.25
CA LEU A 145 -10.32 -2.38 -22.07
C LEU A 145 -9.90 -2.42 -23.53
N LYS A 146 -10.47 -3.32 -24.30
CA LYS A 146 -10.25 -3.40 -25.74
C LYS A 146 -11.46 -2.81 -26.49
N ARG A 147 -11.20 -2.24 -27.66
CA ARG A 147 -12.23 -1.60 -28.50
C ARG A 147 -13.38 -2.53 -28.90
N ASP A 148 -13.07 -3.81 -29.09
CA ASP A 148 -13.99 -4.85 -29.56
C ASP A 148 -14.76 -5.55 -28.45
N MET A 149 -14.52 -5.20 -27.19
CA MET A 149 -15.27 -5.71 -26.05
C MET A 149 -16.69 -5.12 -26.03
N THR A 150 -17.64 -6.00 -25.72
CA THR A 150 -19.00 -5.56 -25.36
C THR A 150 -19.01 -4.96 -23.96
N VAL A 151 -20.07 -4.23 -23.61
CA VAL A 151 -20.25 -3.66 -22.26
C VAL A 151 -20.27 -4.75 -21.19
N ASP A 152 -20.94 -5.87 -21.45
CA ASP A 152 -21.00 -6.99 -20.52
C ASP A 152 -19.63 -7.62 -20.27
N GLU A 153 -18.84 -7.83 -21.33
CA GLU A 153 -17.46 -8.32 -21.22
C GLU A 153 -16.57 -7.33 -20.45
N ALA A 154 -16.74 -6.02 -20.65
CA ALA A 154 -16.03 -4.99 -19.91
C ALA A 154 -16.36 -5.07 -18.42
N PHE A 155 -17.64 -5.16 -18.04
CA PHE A 155 -18.05 -5.33 -16.65
C PHE A 155 -17.54 -6.64 -16.02
N VAL A 156 -17.56 -7.74 -16.76
CA VAL A 156 -16.96 -9.00 -16.28
C VAL A 156 -15.48 -8.79 -15.98
N LYS A 157 -14.74 -8.15 -16.91
CA LYS A 157 -13.33 -7.86 -16.70
C LYS A 157 -13.08 -6.97 -15.49
N ILE A 158 -13.80 -5.85 -15.36
CA ILE A 158 -13.68 -4.93 -14.22
C ILE A 158 -13.89 -5.68 -12.90
N ARG A 159 -14.93 -6.50 -12.78
CA ARG A 159 -15.21 -7.28 -11.57
C ARG A 159 -14.14 -8.35 -11.27
N THR A 160 -13.50 -8.88 -12.32
CA THR A 160 -12.49 -9.93 -12.16
C THR A 160 -11.14 -9.38 -11.73
N VAL A 161 -10.72 -8.23 -12.28
CA VAL A 161 -9.36 -7.69 -12.05
C VAL A 161 -9.34 -6.41 -11.22
N GLY A 162 -10.51 -5.84 -10.90
CA GLY A 162 -10.60 -4.53 -10.26
C GLY A 162 -10.07 -4.50 -8.83
N LEU A 163 -10.08 -5.65 -8.12
CA LEU A 163 -9.53 -5.75 -6.77
C LEU A 163 -8.00 -5.61 -6.73
N ASP A 164 -7.34 -5.95 -7.85
CA ASP A 164 -5.89 -5.84 -7.99
C ASP A 164 -5.48 -4.52 -8.67
N LYS A 165 -6.37 -3.53 -8.70
CA LYS A 165 -6.14 -2.24 -9.35
C LYS A 165 -6.30 -1.10 -8.37
N GLU A 166 -5.38 -0.17 -8.42
CA GLU A 166 -5.39 1.04 -7.59
C GLU A 166 -6.67 1.86 -7.83
N THR A 167 -7.12 1.91 -9.09
CA THR A 167 -8.34 2.63 -9.44
C THR A 167 -9.20 1.90 -10.47
N ILE A 168 -10.52 1.93 -10.26
CA ILE A 168 -11.55 1.44 -11.19
C ILE A 168 -12.47 2.57 -11.69
N TYR A 169 -12.28 3.80 -11.22
CA TYR A 169 -13.13 4.94 -11.58
C TYR A 169 -12.98 5.34 -13.03
N THR A 170 -11.80 5.12 -13.59
CA THR A 170 -11.50 5.36 -14.99
C THR A 170 -10.90 4.13 -15.64
N CYS A 171 -11.58 3.61 -16.69
CA CYS A 171 -11.09 2.50 -17.48
C CYS A 171 -10.63 3.02 -18.84
N TYR A 172 -9.47 2.58 -19.30
CA TYR A 172 -8.86 3.08 -20.54
C TYR A 172 -9.08 2.11 -21.70
N VAL A 173 -9.68 2.59 -22.80
CA VAL A 173 -9.88 1.77 -24.00
C VAL A 173 -8.67 1.90 -24.92
N THR A 174 -8.07 0.77 -25.29
CA THR A 174 -6.89 0.74 -26.14
C THR A 174 -7.10 -0.06 -27.42
N ASP A 175 -6.38 0.33 -28.49
CA ASP A 175 -6.31 -0.45 -29.73
C ASP A 175 -5.36 -1.67 -29.60
N SER A 176 -5.21 -2.45 -30.67
CA SER A 176 -4.31 -3.61 -30.73
C SER A 176 -2.82 -3.27 -30.56
N ARG A 177 -2.45 -2.00 -30.72
CA ARG A 177 -1.10 -1.46 -30.51
C ARG A 177 -0.95 -0.79 -29.15
N ARG A 178 -1.91 -0.99 -28.24
CA ARG A 178 -1.95 -0.38 -26.90
C ARG A 178 -2.00 1.15 -26.90
N ARG A 179 -2.50 1.80 -27.96
CA ARG A 179 -2.70 3.24 -27.97
C ARG A 179 -4.07 3.55 -27.40
N LEU A 180 -4.12 4.57 -26.54
CA LEU A 180 -5.38 5.06 -25.97
C LEU A 180 -6.30 5.58 -27.08
N ILE A 181 -7.54 5.09 -27.10
CA ILE A 181 -8.58 5.48 -28.07
C ILE A 181 -9.89 5.91 -27.41
N GLY A 182 -10.00 5.78 -26.07
CA GLY A 182 -11.17 6.21 -25.29
C GLY A 182 -10.98 5.93 -23.79
N VAL A 183 -11.87 6.47 -23.01
CA VAL A 183 -12.06 6.27 -21.57
C VAL A 183 -13.52 5.99 -21.30
#